data_911df2e5d4f02067368eb20c09d0c5be
#
_entry.id   911df2e5d4f02067368eb20c09d0c5be
#
_cell.length_a   1.000
_cell.length_b   1.000
_cell.length_c   1.000
_cell.angle_alpha   90.00
_cell.angle_beta   90.00
_cell.angle_gamma   90.00
#
_symmetry.space_group_name_H-M   'P 1'
#
loop_
_entity.id
_entity.type
_entity.pdbx_description
1 polymer ?
#
loop_
_entity_poly.entity_id
_entity_poly.type
_entity_poly.pdbx_seq_one_letter_code
_entity_poly.pdbx_strand_id
1 'polypeptide(L)'
;MAQRLSDEITSSALREGALWTAIDRSQLLVEFELDGRVAWANANFLKATGYRLAEIVGQHHRLFCPPDFAASPEYDAFWRALAKGCFQAGQHRRLGRDGRALWVEATYNPICDAAGVPQKVLKIATDVTGQRRAAAAAEGMLSAIERSQAVIEFDLTGRILHANAIFSDLFGYGVEQLVGQHHRLFCDSGYGASLEYHDFWQALGKGHFASGRFQRRGADGRPIWIQATYTPILDADRQPWKVVKFATDISAQVKLEQEVAARLDESQRFRGEADARRADVEHVLDELTRVVDSIAGIASQTNMLALNATIEAARAGDAGRGFGIVAGEVKKLANDTRAATHAARAMLADTAAFATR
;
A
#
# COMPACT_ATOMS: atom_id res chain seq x y z
N MET A 1 30.20 61.51 42.27
CA MET A 1 29.22 61.54 41.16
C MET A 1 29.85 61.15 39.83
N ALA A 2 31.00 61.70 39.45
CA ALA A 2 31.68 61.39 38.19
C ALA A 2 32.14 59.90 38.08
N GLN A 3 32.62 59.27 39.15
CA GLN A 3 33.07 57.87 39.17
C GLN A 3 31.90 56.91 38.89
N ARG A 4 30.71 57.11 39.49
CA ARG A 4 29.52 56.31 39.23
C ARG A 4 29.02 56.39 37.76
N LEU A 5 29.03 57.59 37.19
CA LEU A 5 28.68 57.79 35.78
C LEU A 5 29.68 57.11 34.85
N SER A 6 31.01 57.17 35.18
CA SER A 6 32.04 56.46 34.41
C SER A 6 31.85 54.94 34.45
N ASP A 7 31.53 54.39 35.65
CA ASP A 7 31.30 52.93 35.83
C ASP A 7 30.03 52.47 35.16
N GLU A 8 28.94 53.27 35.16
CA GLU A 8 27.71 52.99 34.44
C GLU A 8 27.88 53.00 32.92
N ILE A 9 28.61 53.98 32.38
CA ILE A 9 28.90 54.08 30.94
C ILE A 9 29.77 52.92 30.50
N THR A 10 30.81 52.54 31.27
CA THR A 10 31.68 51.40 30.99
C THR A 10 30.92 50.09 31.05
N SER A 11 30.02 49.92 32.03
CA SER A 11 29.16 48.73 32.15
C SER A 11 28.16 48.62 30.99
N SER A 12 27.57 49.75 30.53
CA SER A 12 26.68 49.78 29.37
C SER A 12 27.40 49.38 28.07
N ALA A 13 28.60 49.94 27.84
CA ALA A 13 29.39 49.63 26.64
C ALA A 13 29.84 48.16 26.60
N LEU A 14 30.27 47.61 27.77
CA LEU A 14 30.61 46.19 27.89
C LEU A 14 29.39 45.30 27.61
N ARG A 15 28.22 45.64 28.10
CA ARG A 15 26.98 44.91 27.87
C ARG A 15 26.57 44.96 26.41
N GLU A 16 26.64 46.12 25.76
CA GLU A 16 26.34 46.31 24.35
C GLU A 16 27.27 45.45 23.47
N GLY A 17 28.58 45.44 23.75
CA GLY A 17 29.54 44.61 23.05
C GLY A 17 29.31 43.12 23.23
N ALA A 18 28.90 42.67 24.43
CA ALA A 18 28.53 41.26 24.67
C ALA A 18 27.25 40.84 23.93
N LEU A 19 26.23 41.70 23.91
CA LEU A 19 24.98 41.45 23.15
C LEU A 19 25.26 41.36 21.65
N TRP A 20 26.07 42.28 21.13
CA TRP A 20 26.44 42.28 19.71
C TRP A 20 27.19 40.98 19.35
N THR A 21 28.13 40.55 20.16
CA THR A 21 28.88 39.30 19.98
C THR A 21 27.96 38.07 19.98
N ALA A 22 26.92 38.07 20.83
CA ALA A 22 25.96 36.96 20.88
C ALA A 22 25.10 36.87 19.60
N ILE A 23 24.67 38.03 19.09
CA ILE A 23 23.89 38.12 17.82
C ILE A 23 24.77 37.71 16.64
N ASP A 24 26.02 38.21 16.59
CA ASP A 24 26.99 37.92 15.53
C ASP A 24 27.30 36.43 15.39
N ARG A 25 27.33 35.69 16.50
CA ARG A 25 27.57 34.23 16.50
C ARG A 25 26.44 33.42 15.88
N SER A 26 25.21 33.89 15.95
CA SER A 26 24.03 33.09 15.59
C SER A 26 23.29 33.57 14.34
N GLN A 27 23.41 34.83 13.96
CA GLN A 27 22.66 35.47 12.90
C GLN A 27 23.51 35.79 11.66
N LEU A 28 22.86 35.90 10.52
CA LEU A 28 23.43 36.45 9.30
C LEU A 28 23.30 37.99 9.35
N LEU A 29 24.41 38.69 9.45
CA LEU A 29 24.42 40.15 9.60
C LEU A 29 25.03 40.81 8.38
N VAL A 30 24.38 41.88 7.90
CA VAL A 30 24.88 42.76 6.83
C VAL A 30 24.49 44.19 7.14
N GLU A 31 25.45 45.11 7.03
CA GLU A 31 25.21 46.54 7.02
C GLU A 31 25.17 47.05 5.59
N PHE A 32 24.23 47.96 5.33
CA PHE A 32 24.11 48.65 4.05
C PHE A 32 24.12 50.15 4.28
N GLU A 33 24.64 50.86 3.31
CA GLU A 33 24.37 52.30 3.14
C GLU A 33 22.89 52.49 2.76
N LEU A 34 22.36 53.73 2.92
CA LEU A 34 20.94 54.00 2.63
C LEU A 34 20.57 53.81 1.16
N ASP A 35 21.54 53.83 0.25
CA ASP A 35 21.35 53.49 -1.16
C ASP A 35 21.37 52.00 -1.46
N GLY A 36 21.52 51.14 -0.42
CA GLY A 36 21.53 49.69 -0.53
C GLY A 36 22.86 49.05 -0.89
N ARG A 37 23.98 49.79 -0.83
CA ARG A 37 25.31 49.21 -0.99
C ARG A 37 25.79 48.59 0.29
N VAL A 38 26.44 47.42 0.17
CA VAL A 38 27.01 46.70 1.30
C VAL A 38 28.16 47.46 1.90
N ALA A 39 28.06 47.82 3.19
CA ALA A 39 29.14 48.42 3.97
C ALA A 39 29.95 47.35 4.69
N TRP A 40 29.28 46.33 5.23
CA TRP A 40 29.92 45.27 5.99
C TRP A 40 29.03 44.01 6.06
N ALA A 41 29.62 42.84 6.29
CA ALA A 41 28.92 41.59 6.57
C ALA A 41 29.73 40.67 7.47
N ASN A 42 29.01 39.90 8.30
CA ASN A 42 29.67 38.95 9.20
C ASN A 42 30.05 37.62 8.51
N ALA A 43 30.84 36.81 9.21
CA ALA A 43 31.30 35.52 8.72
C ALA A 43 30.13 34.56 8.38
N ASN A 44 29.06 34.58 9.16
CA ASN A 44 27.88 33.73 8.93
C ASN A 44 27.21 34.09 7.60
N PHE A 45 27.02 35.38 7.30
CA PHE A 45 26.45 35.82 6.02
C PHE A 45 27.33 35.42 4.84
N LEU A 46 28.65 35.62 4.95
CA LEU A 46 29.60 35.25 3.91
C LEU A 46 29.58 33.72 3.66
N LYS A 47 29.57 32.92 4.71
CA LYS A 47 29.47 31.47 4.63
C LYS A 47 28.15 31.04 3.98
N ALA A 48 27.02 31.63 4.39
CA ALA A 48 25.71 31.29 3.87
C ALA A 48 25.54 31.64 2.39
N THR A 49 26.10 32.77 1.95
CA THR A 49 25.99 33.26 0.57
C THR A 49 27.11 32.76 -0.35
N GLY A 50 28.24 32.31 0.20
CA GLY A 50 29.41 31.84 -0.55
C GLY A 50 30.28 32.97 -1.12
N TYR A 51 30.05 34.23 -0.73
CA TYR A 51 30.87 35.37 -1.12
C TYR A 51 32.00 35.63 -0.11
N ARG A 52 33.06 36.27 -0.59
CA ARG A 52 34.07 36.90 0.28
C ARG A 52 33.70 38.37 0.51
N LEU A 53 34.04 38.89 1.65
CA LEU A 53 33.70 40.29 2.01
C LEU A 53 34.16 41.30 0.94
N ALA A 54 35.38 41.14 0.44
CA ALA A 54 35.93 42.00 -0.60
C ALA A 54 35.18 41.96 -1.94
N GLU A 55 34.40 40.90 -2.19
CA GLU A 55 33.60 40.79 -3.41
C GLU A 55 32.25 41.53 -3.32
N ILE A 56 31.77 41.79 -2.10
CA ILE A 56 30.45 42.34 -1.87
C ILE A 56 30.44 43.77 -1.32
N VAL A 57 31.49 44.20 -0.64
CA VAL A 57 31.58 45.59 -0.14
C VAL A 57 31.46 46.56 -1.32
N GLY A 58 30.61 47.57 -1.19
CA GLY A 58 30.27 48.53 -2.23
C GLY A 58 29.31 48.02 -3.32
N GLN A 59 29.06 46.69 -3.36
CA GLN A 59 28.03 46.14 -4.26
C GLN A 59 26.64 46.41 -3.72
N HIS A 60 25.67 46.56 -4.63
CA HIS A 60 24.29 46.83 -4.24
C HIS A 60 23.60 45.51 -3.79
N HIS A 61 22.70 45.57 -2.81
CA HIS A 61 21.90 44.46 -2.28
C HIS A 61 21.22 43.60 -3.36
N ARG A 62 20.90 44.20 -4.52
CA ARG A 62 20.32 43.49 -5.68
C ARG A 62 21.16 42.29 -6.13
N LEU A 63 22.46 42.27 -5.82
CA LEU A 63 23.36 41.15 -6.08
C LEU A 63 22.84 39.83 -5.47
N PHE A 64 22.17 39.94 -4.33
CA PHE A 64 21.62 38.80 -3.60
C PHE A 64 20.15 38.49 -3.94
N CYS A 65 19.55 39.25 -4.85
CA CYS A 65 18.12 39.14 -5.18
C CYS A 65 17.90 38.39 -6.51
N PRO A 66 16.79 37.67 -6.66
CA PRO A 66 16.33 37.22 -7.97
C PRO A 66 16.18 38.45 -8.92
N PRO A 67 16.56 38.31 -10.21
CA PRO A 67 16.56 39.41 -11.15
C PRO A 67 15.19 40.09 -11.34
N ASP A 68 14.12 39.32 -11.36
CA ASP A 68 12.73 39.76 -11.43
C ASP A 68 12.36 40.68 -10.25
N PHE A 69 12.69 40.28 -9.04
CA PHE A 69 12.47 41.10 -7.85
C PHE A 69 13.37 42.33 -7.83
N ALA A 70 14.65 42.17 -8.19
CA ALA A 70 15.61 43.31 -8.21
C ALA A 70 15.25 44.40 -9.21
N ALA A 71 14.45 44.09 -10.23
CA ALA A 71 13.96 45.03 -11.24
C ALA A 71 12.53 45.53 -10.94
N SER A 72 11.91 45.10 -9.85
CA SER A 72 10.51 45.44 -9.56
C SER A 72 10.33 46.77 -8.85
N PRO A 73 9.17 47.44 -9.01
CA PRO A 73 8.82 48.63 -8.26
C PRO A 73 8.79 48.42 -6.73
N GLU A 74 8.48 47.23 -6.30
CA GLU A 74 8.46 46.81 -4.89
C GLU A 74 9.86 46.89 -4.27
N TYR A 75 10.88 46.52 -5.04
CA TYR A 75 12.27 46.63 -4.60
C TYR A 75 12.68 48.07 -4.36
N ASP A 76 12.32 48.99 -5.24
CA ASP A 76 12.60 50.41 -5.06
C ASP A 76 11.78 51.04 -3.90
N ALA A 77 10.53 50.57 -3.72
CA ALA A 77 9.70 51.00 -2.59
C ALA A 77 10.29 50.50 -1.25
N PHE A 78 10.83 49.29 -1.22
CA PHE A 78 11.51 48.70 -0.07
C PHE A 78 12.67 49.55 0.42
N TRP A 79 13.60 49.95 -0.47
CA TRP A 79 14.73 50.81 -0.10
C TRP A 79 14.32 52.24 0.27
N ARG A 80 13.30 52.79 -0.39
CA ARG A 80 12.74 54.10 -0.01
C ARG A 80 12.11 54.10 1.38
N ALA A 81 11.47 53.00 1.79
CA ALA A 81 10.92 52.89 3.13
C ALA A 81 12.03 52.82 4.20
N LEU A 82 13.09 52.04 3.95
CA LEU A 82 14.25 51.98 4.83
C LEU A 82 14.96 53.34 5.00
N ALA A 83 15.14 54.05 3.89
CA ALA A 83 15.73 55.43 3.92
C ALA A 83 14.86 56.45 4.68
N LYS A 84 13.55 56.17 4.86
CA LYS A 84 12.64 56.99 5.69
C LYS A 84 12.58 56.55 7.16
N GLY A 85 13.40 55.55 7.57
CA GLY A 85 13.40 55.03 8.93
C GLY A 85 12.39 53.90 9.19
N CYS A 86 11.68 53.41 8.17
CA CYS A 86 10.71 52.32 8.33
C CYS A 86 11.42 50.97 8.21
N PHE A 87 11.44 50.14 9.26
CA PHE A 87 11.99 48.79 9.19
C PHE A 87 11.16 47.90 8.26
N GLN A 88 11.79 46.89 7.73
CA GLN A 88 11.13 45.85 6.89
C GLN A 88 11.43 44.48 7.46
N ALA A 89 10.42 43.61 7.46
CA ALA A 89 10.56 42.23 7.96
C ALA A 89 9.83 41.25 7.04
N GLY A 90 10.37 40.05 6.93
CA GLY A 90 9.72 39.00 6.16
C GLY A 90 10.66 37.86 5.72
N GLN A 91 10.07 36.90 5.07
CA GLN A 91 10.82 35.79 4.44
C GLN A 91 11.13 36.17 2.98
N HIS A 92 12.39 36.04 2.64
CA HIS A 92 12.90 36.44 1.33
C HIS A 92 13.72 35.37 0.68
N ARG A 93 13.49 35.14 -0.61
CA ARG A 93 14.39 34.36 -1.45
C ARG A 93 15.59 35.20 -1.83
N ARG A 94 16.80 34.70 -1.59
CA ARG A 94 18.06 35.33 -1.97
C ARG A 94 18.89 34.35 -2.80
N LEU A 95 19.90 34.86 -3.48
CA LEU A 95 20.81 34.08 -4.31
C LEU A 95 22.22 34.11 -3.71
N GLY A 96 22.82 32.96 -3.59
CA GLY A 96 24.24 32.81 -3.30
C GLY A 96 25.11 33.10 -4.54
N ARG A 97 26.43 33.12 -4.36
CA ARG A 97 27.43 33.32 -5.43
C ARG A 97 27.33 32.28 -6.55
N ASP A 98 26.98 31.05 -6.21
CA ASP A 98 26.79 29.92 -7.12
C ASP A 98 25.39 29.88 -7.74
N GLY A 99 24.57 30.90 -7.52
CA GLY A 99 23.19 30.97 -7.99
C GLY A 99 22.18 30.13 -7.16
N ARG A 100 22.63 29.43 -6.12
CA ARG A 100 21.73 28.65 -5.25
C ARG A 100 20.74 29.56 -4.52
N ALA A 101 19.50 29.10 -4.42
CA ALA A 101 18.48 29.78 -3.64
C ALA A 101 18.75 29.63 -2.14
N LEU A 102 18.76 30.75 -1.44
CA LEU A 102 18.85 30.90 0.00
C LEU A 102 17.58 31.56 0.49
N TRP A 103 16.80 30.87 1.31
CA TRP A 103 15.64 31.47 1.96
C TRP A 103 16.05 32.01 3.32
N VAL A 104 15.81 33.28 3.53
CA VAL A 104 16.12 33.97 4.78
C VAL A 104 14.87 34.59 5.39
N GLU A 105 14.69 34.39 6.68
CA GLU A 105 13.81 35.21 7.48
C GLU A 105 14.63 36.41 7.98
N ALA A 106 14.27 37.61 7.60
CA ALA A 106 15.12 38.79 7.79
C ALA A 106 14.34 39.98 8.26
N THR A 107 15.00 40.76 9.10
CA THR A 107 14.61 42.16 9.41
C THR A 107 15.70 43.11 8.91
N TYR A 108 15.28 44.22 8.32
CA TYR A 108 16.12 45.30 7.88
C TYR A 108 15.78 46.50 8.74
N ASN A 109 16.72 46.93 9.55
CA ASN A 109 16.52 47.94 10.58
C ASN A 109 17.36 49.15 10.28
N PRO A 110 16.74 50.32 10.02
CA PRO A 110 17.49 51.56 9.90
C PRO A 110 18.23 51.89 11.20
N ILE A 111 19.52 52.18 11.09
CA ILE A 111 20.34 52.72 12.17
C ILE A 111 20.30 54.22 12.07
N CYS A 112 19.75 54.88 13.09
CA CYS A 112 19.58 56.31 13.12
C CYS A 112 20.62 56.97 14.01
N ASP A 113 20.96 58.22 13.71
CA ASP A 113 21.76 59.07 14.58
C ASP A 113 20.95 59.61 15.79
N ALA A 114 21.55 60.42 16.62
CA ALA A 114 20.94 61.01 17.83
C ALA A 114 19.72 61.92 17.50
N ALA A 115 19.61 62.43 16.29
CA ALA A 115 18.48 63.23 15.80
C ALA A 115 17.36 62.37 15.20
N GLY A 116 17.52 61.03 15.18
CA GLY A 116 16.55 60.11 14.59
C GLY A 116 16.65 60.00 13.06
N VAL A 117 17.71 60.52 12.47
CA VAL A 117 17.92 60.48 11.01
C VAL A 117 18.62 59.15 10.63
N PRO A 118 18.05 58.35 9.72
CA PRO A 118 18.69 57.12 9.26
C PRO A 118 20.06 57.38 8.62
N GLN A 119 21.06 56.59 8.99
CA GLN A 119 22.42 56.68 8.47
C GLN A 119 22.81 55.40 7.71
N LYS A 120 22.38 54.25 8.18
CA LYS A 120 22.65 52.92 7.62
C LYS A 120 21.45 52.00 7.81
N VAL A 121 21.52 50.78 7.24
CA VAL A 121 20.55 49.72 7.46
C VAL A 121 21.28 48.47 7.95
N LEU A 122 20.90 47.95 9.11
CA LEU A 122 21.34 46.67 9.59
C LEU A 122 20.32 45.59 9.21
N LYS A 123 20.76 44.62 8.45
CA LYS A 123 20.00 43.38 8.21
C LYS A 123 20.41 42.32 9.22
N ILE A 124 19.43 41.75 9.91
CA ILE A 124 19.54 40.60 10.74
C ILE A 124 18.72 39.47 10.11
N ALA A 125 19.31 38.31 9.85
CA ALA A 125 18.61 37.24 9.17
C ALA A 125 18.99 35.87 9.68
N THR A 126 18.04 34.93 9.56
CA THR A 126 18.21 33.50 9.81
C THR A 126 18.03 32.73 8.51
N ASP A 127 18.90 31.75 8.23
CA ASP A 127 18.73 30.84 7.10
C ASP A 127 17.63 29.82 7.41
N VAL A 128 16.51 29.89 6.70
CA VAL A 128 15.35 28.98 6.82
C VAL A 128 15.24 28.05 5.61
N THR A 129 16.30 27.95 4.79
CA THR A 129 16.31 27.13 3.56
C THR A 129 16.04 25.65 3.88
N GLY A 130 16.66 25.13 4.92
CA GLY A 130 16.46 23.75 5.36
C GLY A 130 15.01 23.48 5.78
N GLN A 131 14.43 24.37 6.58
CA GLN A 131 13.02 24.26 7.02
C GLN A 131 12.05 24.31 5.84
N ARG A 132 12.26 25.26 4.90
CA ARG A 132 11.45 25.39 3.69
C ARG A 132 11.54 24.17 2.78
N ARG A 133 12.74 23.59 2.60
CA ARG A 133 12.93 22.37 1.82
C ARG A 133 12.23 21.17 2.47
N ALA A 134 12.35 21.03 3.78
CA ALA A 134 11.68 19.97 4.51
C ALA A 134 10.15 20.08 4.43
N ALA A 135 9.62 21.30 4.61
CA ALA A 135 8.19 21.56 4.47
C ALA A 135 7.68 21.25 3.05
N ALA A 136 8.37 21.72 2.02
CA ALA A 136 8.00 21.45 0.62
C ALA A 136 8.10 19.94 0.28
N ALA A 137 9.09 19.24 0.80
CA ALA A 137 9.20 17.80 0.62
C ALA A 137 8.05 17.04 1.29
N ALA A 138 7.67 17.43 2.51
CA ALA A 138 6.53 16.84 3.22
C ALA A 138 5.20 17.11 2.47
N GLU A 139 4.98 18.33 2.02
CA GLU A 139 3.80 18.70 1.23
C GLU A 139 3.74 17.94 -0.10
N GLY A 140 4.87 17.82 -0.80
CA GLY A 140 4.97 17.04 -2.03
C GLY A 140 4.67 15.55 -1.81
N MET A 141 5.12 14.98 -0.70
CA MET A 141 4.83 13.59 -0.33
C MET A 141 3.34 13.39 -0.04
N LEU A 142 2.72 14.27 0.74
CA LEU A 142 1.28 14.23 1.02
C LEU A 142 0.47 14.34 -0.27
N SER A 143 0.80 15.28 -1.14
CA SER A 143 0.15 15.45 -2.44
C SER A 143 0.29 14.21 -3.35
N ALA A 144 1.43 13.52 -3.31
CA ALA A 144 1.63 12.29 -4.05
C ALA A 144 0.73 11.16 -3.52
N ILE A 145 0.62 11.02 -2.20
CA ILE A 145 -0.27 10.05 -1.54
C ILE A 145 -1.74 10.34 -1.88
N GLU A 146 -2.15 11.59 -1.76
CA GLU A 146 -3.53 12.02 -2.08
C GLU A 146 -3.95 11.75 -3.53
N ARG A 147 -2.99 11.73 -4.47
CA ARG A 147 -3.25 11.43 -5.88
C ARG A 147 -3.17 9.95 -6.23
N SER A 148 -2.65 9.11 -5.35
CA SER A 148 -2.42 7.69 -5.62
C SER A 148 -3.30 6.74 -4.82
N GLN A 149 -3.86 7.18 -3.69
CA GLN A 149 -4.64 6.34 -2.79
C GLN A 149 -5.93 7.03 -2.34
N ALA A 150 -6.93 6.23 -1.99
CA ALA A 150 -8.11 6.75 -1.31
C ALA A 150 -7.74 7.15 0.12
N VAL A 151 -7.88 8.45 0.43
CA VAL A 151 -7.53 9.04 1.73
C VAL A 151 -8.76 9.67 2.35
N ILE A 152 -8.96 9.41 3.63
CA ILE A 152 -10.01 10.04 4.44
C ILE A 152 -9.51 10.28 5.85
N GLU A 153 -9.85 11.44 6.42
CA GLU A 153 -9.47 11.86 7.76
C GLU A 153 -10.68 11.93 8.69
N PHE A 154 -10.48 11.57 9.93
CA PHE A 154 -11.49 11.58 10.97
C PHE A 154 -10.98 12.30 12.22
N ASP A 155 -11.88 12.86 12.99
CA ASP A 155 -11.61 13.14 14.39
C ASP A 155 -11.54 11.84 15.22
N LEU A 156 -11.17 11.94 16.48
CA LEU A 156 -11.04 10.76 17.35
C LEU A 156 -12.40 10.10 17.70
N THR A 157 -13.51 10.76 17.38
CA THR A 157 -14.85 10.19 17.53
C THR A 157 -15.35 9.47 16.29
N GLY A 158 -14.59 9.53 15.17
CA GLY A 158 -14.94 8.91 13.89
C GLY A 158 -15.76 9.80 12.97
N ARG A 159 -15.84 11.11 13.20
CA ARG A 159 -16.43 12.06 12.25
C ARG A 159 -15.45 12.44 11.18
N ILE A 160 -15.92 12.49 9.95
CA ILE A 160 -15.12 12.79 8.76
C ILE A 160 -14.76 14.27 8.76
N LEU A 161 -13.47 14.55 8.71
CA LEU A 161 -12.88 15.89 8.59
C LEU A 161 -12.56 16.23 7.13
N HIS A 162 -12.06 15.26 6.38
CA HIS A 162 -11.63 15.41 5.00
C HIS A 162 -11.70 14.08 4.25
N ALA A 163 -11.95 14.12 2.94
CA ALA A 163 -11.79 12.98 2.04
C ALA A 163 -11.28 13.48 0.68
N ASN A 164 -10.37 12.75 0.05
CA ASN A 164 -9.89 13.08 -1.29
C ASN A 164 -10.86 12.57 -2.38
N ALA A 165 -10.61 13.02 -3.62
CA ALA A 165 -11.44 12.66 -4.76
C ALA A 165 -11.47 11.12 -5.01
N ILE A 166 -10.32 10.44 -4.85
CA ILE A 166 -10.22 8.98 -5.04
C ILE A 166 -11.12 8.24 -4.05
N PHE A 167 -11.19 8.69 -2.79
CA PHE A 167 -12.08 8.11 -1.80
C PHE A 167 -13.56 8.37 -2.16
N SER A 168 -13.87 9.60 -2.56
CA SER A 168 -15.21 10.00 -3.03
C SER A 168 -15.68 9.11 -4.19
N ASP A 169 -14.86 8.96 -5.23
CA ASP A 169 -15.17 8.16 -6.42
C ASP A 169 -15.34 6.68 -6.08
N LEU A 170 -14.46 6.14 -5.24
CA LEU A 170 -14.52 4.73 -4.80
C LEU A 170 -15.83 4.41 -4.08
N PHE A 171 -16.27 5.28 -3.18
CA PHE A 171 -17.46 5.05 -2.37
C PHE A 171 -18.75 5.64 -2.97
N GLY A 172 -18.64 6.48 -4.01
CA GLY A 172 -19.79 7.07 -4.72
C GLY A 172 -20.47 8.21 -3.94
N TYR A 173 -19.79 8.87 -3.00
CA TYR A 173 -20.29 10.03 -2.28
C TYR A 173 -19.59 11.30 -2.75
N GLY A 174 -20.29 12.42 -2.83
CA GLY A 174 -19.67 13.73 -2.97
C GLY A 174 -18.89 14.12 -1.70
N VAL A 175 -17.75 14.83 -1.84
CA VAL A 175 -16.93 15.25 -0.69
C VAL A 175 -17.75 16.05 0.32
N GLU A 176 -18.63 16.95 -0.15
CA GLU A 176 -19.51 17.76 0.69
C GLU A 176 -20.53 16.95 1.48
N GLN A 177 -20.92 15.78 0.97
CA GLN A 177 -21.83 14.86 1.65
C GLN A 177 -21.11 14.04 2.73
N LEU A 178 -19.78 13.90 2.64
CA LEU A 178 -18.98 13.13 3.59
C LEU A 178 -18.57 13.92 4.82
N VAL A 179 -18.12 15.16 4.64
CA VAL A 179 -17.61 15.98 5.74
C VAL A 179 -18.68 16.16 6.84
N GLY A 180 -18.28 15.89 8.09
CA GLY A 180 -19.17 15.92 9.26
C GLY A 180 -19.98 14.65 9.49
N GLN A 181 -20.08 13.74 8.52
CA GLN A 181 -20.69 12.42 8.72
C GLN A 181 -19.78 11.53 9.56
N HIS A 182 -20.35 10.45 10.09
CA HIS A 182 -19.60 9.50 10.90
C HIS A 182 -19.15 8.30 10.05
N HIS A 183 -17.95 7.74 10.30
CA HIS A 183 -17.38 6.57 9.64
C HIS A 183 -18.36 5.38 9.52
N ARG A 184 -19.29 5.22 10.45
CA ARG A 184 -20.34 4.18 10.40
C ARG A 184 -21.18 4.22 9.12
N LEU A 185 -21.20 5.33 8.39
CA LEU A 185 -21.84 5.47 7.07
C LEU A 185 -21.40 4.38 6.11
N PHE A 186 -20.14 3.96 6.17
CA PHE A 186 -19.53 2.95 5.33
C PHE A 186 -19.63 1.53 5.88
N CYS A 187 -20.16 1.36 7.07
CA CYS A 187 -20.21 0.09 7.76
C CYS A 187 -21.60 -0.56 7.63
N ASP A 188 -21.63 -1.89 7.76
CA ASP A 188 -22.89 -2.57 8.00
C ASP A 188 -23.51 -2.09 9.32
N SER A 189 -24.85 -2.03 9.39
CA SER A 189 -25.56 -1.51 10.55
C SER A 189 -25.29 -2.30 11.83
N GLY A 190 -25.13 -3.62 11.72
CA GLY A 190 -24.80 -4.48 12.84
C GLY A 190 -23.40 -4.20 13.40
N TYR A 191 -22.40 -4.08 12.52
CA TYR A 191 -21.04 -3.76 12.93
C TYR A 191 -20.93 -2.34 13.49
N GLY A 192 -21.54 -1.35 12.85
CA GLY A 192 -21.51 0.04 13.31
C GLY A 192 -22.11 0.30 14.68
N ALA A 193 -22.93 -0.64 15.21
CA ALA A 193 -23.50 -0.60 16.54
C ALA A 193 -22.81 -1.54 17.54
N SER A 194 -21.80 -2.30 17.13
CA SER A 194 -21.15 -3.33 17.95
C SER A 194 -20.16 -2.75 18.96
N LEU A 195 -19.87 -3.51 20.01
CA LEU A 195 -18.79 -3.21 20.96
C LEU A 195 -17.42 -3.21 20.27
N GLU A 196 -17.20 -4.12 19.31
CA GLU A 196 -15.97 -4.19 18.51
C GLU A 196 -15.68 -2.86 17.78
N TYR A 197 -16.73 -2.25 17.21
CA TYR A 197 -16.61 -0.95 16.56
C TYR A 197 -16.27 0.18 17.56
N HIS A 198 -16.84 0.14 18.75
CA HIS A 198 -16.51 1.09 19.80
C HIS A 198 -15.07 0.93 20.27
N ASP A 199 -14.63 -0.31 20.53
CA ASP A 199 -13.26 -0.61 20.95
C ASP A 199 -12.23 -0.25 19.89
N PHE A 200 -12.58 -0.43 18.62
CA PHE A 200 -11.77 0.00 17.47
C PHE A 200 -11.46 1.51 17.54
N TRP A 201 -12.49 2.37 17.70
CA TRP A 201 -12.27 3.81 17.80
C TRP A 201 -11.57 4.22 19.10
N GLN A 202 -11.83 3.51 20.18
CA GLN A 202 -11.15 3.75 21.46
C GLN A 202 -9.65 3.43 21.37
N ALA A 203 -9.28 2.36 20.67
CA ALA A 203 -7.87 2.00 20.41
C ALA A 203 -7.16 3.06 19.56
N LEU A 204 -7.80 3.55 18.49
CA LEU A 204 -7.28 4.65 17.68
C LEU A 204 -7.08 5.92 18.50
N GLY A 205 -8.03 6.27 19.38
CA GLY A 205 -7.92 7.40 20.29
C GLY A 205 -6.79 7.29 21.32
N LYS A 206 -6.31 6.06 21.60
CA LYS A 206 -5.13 5.78 22.42
C LYS A 206 -3.81 5.76 21.64
N GLY A 207 -3.84 6.03 20.31
CA GLY A 207 -2.66 6.06 19.46
C GLY A 207 -2.31 4.71 18.81
N HIS A 208 -3.12 3.66 18.96
CA HIS A 208 -2.92 2.40 18.27
C HIS A 208 -3.42 2.50 16.82
N PHE A 209 -2.64 2.02 15.86
CA PHE A 209 -3.08 1.91 14.48
C PHE A 209 -3.84 0.60 14.24
N ALA A 210 -4.68 0.55 13.19
CA ALA A 210 -5.36 -0.65 12.76
C ALA A 210 -5.17 -0.85 11.27
N SER A 211 -4.90 -2.09 10.84
CA SER A 211 -4.72 -2.45 9.43
C SER A 211 -5.40 -3.78 9.14
N GLY A 212 -6.01 -3.91 7.95
CA GLY A 212 -6.67 -5.14 7.55
C GLY A 212 -7.47 -5.01 6.26
N ARG A 213 -8.15 -6.12 5.94
CA ARG A 213 -9.17 -6.17 4.88
C ARG A 213 -10.53 -5.91 5.50
N PHE A 214 -11.26 -4.98 4.93
CA PHE A 214 -12.58 -4.59 5.45
C PHE A 214 -13.59 -4.57 4.31
N GLN A 215 -14.76 -5.14 4.57
CA GLN A 215 -15.91 -4.92 3.72
C GLN A 215 -16.61 -3.63 4.15
N ARG A 216 -16.89 -2.76 3.20
CA ARG A 216 -17.58 -1.49 3.40
C ARG A 216 -18.72 -1.36 2.40
N ARG A 217 -19.56 -0.36 2.58
CA ARG A 217 -20.73 -0.10 1.74
C ARG A 217 -20.56 1.24 1.04
N GLY A 218 -20.76 1.27 -0.28
CA GLY A 218 -20.85 2.48 -1.08
C GLY A 218 -22.19 3.18 -0.95
N ALA A 219 -22.33 4.36 -1.56
CA ALA A 219 -23.54 5.16 -1.58
C ALA A 219 -24.73 4.44 -2.23
N ASP A 220 -24.47 3.61 -3.23
CA ASP A 220 -25.43 2.75 -3.93
C ASP A 220 -25.75 1.44 -3.18
N GLY A 221 -25.18 1.26 -1.98
CA GLY A 221 -25.36 0.05 -1.18
C GLY A 221 -24.46 -1.13 -1.56
N ARG A 222 -23.66 -1.04 -2.64
CA ARG A 222 -22.77 -2.12 -3.08
C ARG A 222 -21.69 -2.42 -2.05
N PRO A 223 -21.32 -3.69 -1.86
CA PRO A 223 -20.17 -4.04 -1.03
C PRO A 223 -18.88 -3.65 -1.75
N ILE A 224 -17.96 -3.01 -1.02
CA ILE A 224 -16.63 -2.63 -1.47
C ILE A 224 -15.63 -3.27 -0.52
N TRP A 225 -14.74 -4.10 -1.04
CA TRP A 225 -13.64 -4.64 -0.26
C TRP A 225 -12.44 -3.72 -0.37
N ILE A 226 -11.94 -3.31 0.79
CA ILE A 226 -10.76 -2.46 0.87
C ILE A 226 -9.66 -3.10 1.74
N GLN A 227 -8.43 -2.97 1.31
CA GLN A 227 -7.27 -3.07 2.19
C GLN A 227 -7.06 -1.67 2.76
N ALA A 228 -7.12 -1.52 4.08
CA ALA A 228 -7.02 -0.19 4.69
C ALA A 228 -6.17 -0.19 5.95
N THR A 229 -5.54 0.98 6.20
CA THR A 229 -4.81 1.28 7.43
C THR A 229 -5.38 2.55 8.03
N TYR A 230 -5.69 2.53 9.31
CA TYR A 230 -6.14 3.67 10.12
C TYR A 230 -4.99 4.06 11.05
N THR A 231 -4.45 5.25 10.87
CA THR A 231 -3.27 5.72 11.60
C THR A 231 -3.60 6.99 12.36
N PRO A 232 -3.55 6.99 13.70
CA PRO A 232 -3.65 8.20 14.50
C PRO A 232 -2.49 9.14 14.20
N ILE A 233 -2.81 10.42 13.98
CA ILE A 233 -1.83 11.49 13.84
C ILE A 233 -1.68 12.17 15.19
N LEU A 234 -0.43 12.35 15.61
CA LEU A 234 -0.10 12.97 16.88
C LEU A 234 0.14 14.47 16.69
N ASP A 235 -0.25 15.26 17.67
CA ASP A 235 0.07 16.68 17.76
C ASP A 235 1.51 16.91 18.29
N ALA A 236 1.86 18.19 18.57
CA ALA A 236 3.17 18.57 19.08
C ALA A 236 3.47 17.98 20.47
N ASP A 237 2.44 17.72 21.27
CA ASP A 237 2.52 17.14 22.61
C ASP A 237 2.45 15.61 22.58
N ARG A 238 2.55 15.01 21.38
CA ARG A 238 2.45 13.56 21.12
C ARG A 238 1.11 12.94 21.52
N GLN A 239 0.02 13.73 21.53
CA GLN A 239 -1.31 13.22 21.74
C GLN A 239 -2.02 12.99 20.40
N PRO A 240 -2.80 11.90 20.23
CA PRO A 240 -3.62 11.72 19.05
C PRO A 240 -4.66 12.86 18.94
N TRP A 241 -4.79 13.46 17.74
CA TRP A 241 -5.76 14.51 17.49
C TRP A 241 -6.66 14.25 16.28
N LYS A 242 -6.22 13.41 15.35
CA LYS A 242 -7.03 12.91 14.23
C LYS A 242 -6.56 11.53 13.80
N VAL A 243 -7.38 10.85 12.99
CA VAL A 243 -7.06 9.56 12.36
C VAL A 243 -7.06 9.74 10.84
N VAL A 244 -5.99 9.32 10.19
CA VAL A 244 -5.92 9.24 8.72
C VAL A 244 -6.07 7.80 8.30
N LYS A 245 -6.96 7.55 7.35
CA LYS A 245 -7.16 6.24 6.74
C LYS A 245 -6.67 6.29 5.30
N PHE A 246 -5.82 5.34 4.95
CA PHE A 246 -5.45 5.01 3.58
C PHE A 246 -6.18 3.73 3.18
N ALA A 247 -6.72 3.70 1.98
CA ALA A 247 -7.45 2.54 1.48
C ALA A 247 -7.14 2.26 0.01
N THR A 248 -7.08 0.96 -0.31
CA THR A 248 -6.98 0.45 -1.68
C THR A 248 -8.17 -0.46 -1.95
N ASP A 249 -8.84 -0.30 -3.08
CA ASP A 249 -9.90 -1.20 -3.52
C ASP A 249 -9.30 -2.56 -3.89
N ILE A 250 -9.76 -3.61 -3.22
CA ILE A 250 -9.38 -5.01 -3.48
C ILE A 250 -10.58 -5.85 -3.90
N SER A 251 -11.71 -5.22 -4.31
CA SER A 251 -12.95 -5.92 -4.66
C SER A 251 -12.73 -6.91 -5.81
N ALA A 252 -11.98 -6.51 -6.83
CA ALA A 252 -11.64 -7.40 -7.96
C ALA A 252 -10.77 -8.59 -7.51
N GLN A 253 -9.81 -8.35 -6.61
CA GLN A 253 -8.96 -9.42 -6.06
C GLN A 253 -9.79 -10.42 -5.24
N VAL A 254 -10.65 -9.94 -4.33
CA VAL A 254 -11.51 -10.80 -3.50
C VAL A 254 -12.46 -11.62 -4.38
N LYS A 255 -13.04 -11.01 -5.42
CA LYS A 255 -13.88 -11.73 -6.39
C LYS A 255 -13.11 -12.85 -7.08
N LEU A 256 -11.90 -12.59 -7.54
CA LEU A 256 -11.05 -13.60 -8.16
C LEU A 256 -10.69 -14.73 -7.19
N GLU A 257 -10.34 -14.40 -5.94
CA GLU A 257 -10.06 -15.38 -4.88
C GLU A 257 -11.28 -16.31 -4.66
N GLN A 258 -12.49 -15.75 -4.65
CA GLN A 258 -13.74 -16.53 -4.52
C GLN A 258 -14.02 -17.42 -5.73
N GLU A 259 -13.80 -16.91 -6.95
CA GLU A 259 -13.96 -17.70 -8.18
C GLU A 259 -12.97 -18.87 -8.24
N VAL A 260 -11.72 -18.66 -7.85
CA VAL A 260 -10.69 -19.72 -7.78
C VAL A 260 -11.07 -20.77 -6.74
N ALA A 261 -11.52 -20.34 -5.56
CA ALA A 261 -11.96 -21.26 -4.51
C ALA A 261 -13.15 -22.13 -4.97
N ALA A 262 -14.16 -21.53 -5.64
CA ALA A 262 -15.31 -22.26 -6.16
C ALA A 262 -14.92 -23.28 -7.24
N ARG A 263 -14.01 -22.93 -8.16
CA ARG A 263 -13.50 -23.86 -9.19
C ARG A 263 -12.71 -25.02 -8.58
N LEU A 264 -11.96 -24.75 -7.52
CA LEU A 264 -11.20 -25.79 -6.82
C LEU A 264 -12.15 -26.80 -6.15
N ASP A 265 -13.19 -26.33 -5.47
CA ASP A 265 -14.21 -27.17 -4.85
C ASP A 265 -14.94 -28.03 -5.90
N GLU A 266 -15.34 -27.44 -7.02
CA GLU A 266 -15.95 -28.14 -8.15
C GLU A 266 -15.00 -29.21 -8.71
N SER A 267 -13.73 -28.89 -8.92
CA SER A 267 -12.72 -29.84 -9.40
C SER A 267 -12.52 -31.01 -8.43
N GLN A 268 -12.54 -30.75 -7.12
CA GLN A 268 -12.45 -31.81 -6.11
C GLN A 268 -13.66 -32.73 -6.13
N ARG A 269 -14.88 -32.20 -6.31
CA ARG A 269 -16.09 -33.00 -6.46
C ARG A 269 -16.03 -33.91 -7.67
N PHE A 270 -15.65 -33.36 -8.84
CA PHE A 270 -15.51 -34.15 -10.07
C PHE A 270 -14.49 -35.27 -9.93
N ARG A 271 -13.36 -35.03 -9.24
CA ARG A 271 -12.37 -36.06 -8.95
C ARG A 271 -12.95 -37.17 -8.05
N GLY A 272 -13.65 -36.78 -6.98
CA GLY A 272 -14.31 -37.73 -6.09
C GLY A 272 -15.33 -38.62 -6.80
N GLU A 273 -16.16 -38.05 -7.69
CA GLU A 273 -17.13 -38.76 -8.51
C GLU A 273 -16.45 -39.70 -9.52
N ALA A 274 -15.34 -39.27 -10.14
CA ALA A 274 -14.57 -40.10 -11.05
C ALA A 274 -13.92 -41.29 -10.33
N ASP A 275 -13.36 -41.08 -9.16
CA ASP A 275 -12.75 -42.10 -8.33
C ASP A 275 -13.80 -43.12 -7.87
N ALA A 276 -15.00 -42.67 -7.45
CA ALA A 276 -16.11 -43.56 -7.09
C ALA A 276 -16.55 -44.42 -8.28
N ARG A 277 -16.75 -43.84 -9.46
CA ARG A 277 -17.10 -44.60 -10.69
C ARG A 277 -16.03 -45.59 -11.08
N ARG A 278 -14.76 -45.25 -10.90
CA ARG A 278 -13.64 -46.16 -11.16
C ARG A 278 -13.69 -47.36 -10.22
N ALA A 279 -13.93 -47.16 -8.93
CA ALA A 279 -14.09 -48.22 -7.96
C ALA A 279 -15.26 -49.14 -8.30
N ASP A 280 -16.41 -48.57 -8.75
CA ASP A 280 -17.57 -49.38 -9.19
C ASP A 280 -17.24 -50.24 -10.42
N VAL A 281 -16.51 -49.68 -11.40
CA VAL A 281 -16.07 -50.43 -12.59
C VAL A 281 -15.11 -51.55 -12.21
N GLU A 282 -14.15 -51.30 -11.35
CA GLU A 282 -13.23 -52.33 -10.84
C GLU A 282 -13.99 -53.47 -10.14
N HIS A 283 -14.98 -53.15 -9.30
CA HIS A 283 -15.83 -54.14 -8.65
C HIS A 283 -16.60 -55.02 -9.65
N VAL A 284 -17.21 -54.40 -10.68
CA VAL A 284 -17.94 -55.13 -11.73
C VAL A 284 -17.00 -56.04 -12.55
N LEU A 285 -15.79 -55.56 -12.86
CA LEU A 285 -14.79 -56.39 -13.57
C LEU A 285 -14.36 -57.61 -12.74
N ASP A 286 -14.20 -57.47 -11.43
CA ASP A 286 -13.90 -58.54 -10.51
C ASP A 286 -15.04 -59.59 -10.46
N GLU A 287 -16.31 -59.12 -10.39
CA GLU A 287 -17.46 -60.04 -10.42
C GLU A 287 -17.56 -60.78 -11.75
N LEU A 288 -17.39 -60.10 -12.88
CA LEU A 288 -17.38 -60.71 -14.20
C LEU A 288 -16.26 -61.75 -14.34
N THR A 289 -15.09 -61.48 -13.79
CA THR A 289 -13.97 -62.42 -13.77
C THR A 289 -14.35 -63.72 -13.03
N ARG A 290 -14.99 -63.60 -11.85
CA ARG A 290 -15.47 -64.77 -11.08
C ARG A 290 -16.51 -65.59 -11.85
N VAL A 291 -17.44 -64.92 -12.54
CA VAL A 291 -18.44 -65.60 -13.36
C VAL A 291 -17.80 -66.32 -14.53
N VAL A 292 -16.85 -65.72 -15.24
CA VAL A 292 -16.12 -66.33 -16.34
C VAL A 292 -15.31 -67.58 -15.84
N ASP A 293 -14.69 -67.44 -14.67
CA ASP A 293 -13.97 -68.59 -14.04
C ASP A 293 -14.89 -69.73 -13.67
N SER A 294 -16.08 -69.44 -13.15
CA SER A 294 -17.08 -70.40 -12.85
C SER A 294 -17.56 -71.20 -14.09
N ILE A 295 -17.86 -70.44 -15.19
CA ILE A 295 -18.27 -71.04 -16.46
C ILE A 295 -17.15 -71.92 -17.04
N ALA A 296 -15.90 -71.47 -16.98
CA ALA A 296 -14.74 -72.24 -17.42
C ALA A 296 -14.60 -73.56 -16.61
N GLY A 297 -14.87 -73.51 -15.29
CA GLY A 297 -14.93 -74.69 -14.44
C GLY A 297 -16.02 -75.65 -14.84
N ILE A 298 -17.24 -75.18 -15.07
CA ILE A 298 -18.39 -75.95 -15.54
C ILE A 298 -18.08 -76.58 -16.91
N ALA A 299 -17.54 -75.86 -17.85
CA ALA A 299 -17.14 -76.35 -19.15
C ALA A 299 -16.11 -77.48 -19.05
N SER A 300 -15.13 -77.38 -18.16
CA SER A 300 -14.13 -78.42 -17.91
C SER A 300 -14.74 -79.66 -17.33
N GLN A 301 -15.66 -79.54 -16.36
CA GLN A 301 -16.39 -80.70 -15.77
C GLN A 301 -17.29 -81.34 -16.84
N THR A 302 -18.00 -80.58 -17.64
CA THR A 302 -18.85 -81.08 -18.70
C THR A 302 -18.02 -81.78 -19.76
N ASN A 303 -16.84 -81.34 -20.11
CA ASN A 303 -15.94 -82.02 -21.04
C ASN A 303 -15.47 -83.38 -20.49
N MET A 304 -15.16 -83.41 -19.18
CA MET A 304 -14.78 -84.69 -18.52
C MET A 304 -15.95 -85.69 -18.47
N LEU A 305 -17.17 -85.19 -18.18
CA LEU A 305 -18.37 -86.01 -18.20
C LEU A 305 -18.67 -86.58 -19.59
N ALA A 306 -18.55 -85.68 -20.61
CA ALA A 306 -18.75 -86.06 -22.01
C ALA A 306 -17.70 -87.10 -22.49
N LEU A 307 -16.44 -86.89 -22.03
CA LEU A 307 -15.37 -87.90 -22.30
C LEU A 307 -15.69 -89.25 -21.72
N ASN A 308 -16.09 -89.29 -20.45
CA ASN A 308 -16.47 -90.55 -19.76
C ASN A 308 -17.66 -91.18 -20.47
N ALA A 309 -18.69 -90.43 -20.88
CA ALA A 309 -19.83 -90.93 -21.64
C ALA A 309 -19.41 -91.43 -23.02
N THR A 310 -18.47 -90.87 -23.70
CA THR A 310 -17.94 -91.28 -25.00
C THR A 310 -17.21 -92.66 -24.82
N ILE A 311 -16.44 -92.78 -23.75
CA ILE A 311 -15.76 -94.06 -23.44
C ILE A 311 -16.76 -95.16 -23.19
N GLU A 312 -17.80 -94.94 -22.38
CA GLU A 312 -18.78 -95.89 -22.04
C GLU A 312 -19.69 -96.30 -23.25
N ALA A 313 -20.02 -95.31 -24.07
CA ALA A 313 -20.69 -95.53 -25.35
C ALA A 313 -19.88 -96.41 -26.32
N ALA A 314 -18.58 -96.23 -26.38
CA ALA A 314 -17.68 -97.13 -27.14
C ALA A 314 -17.63 -98.55 -26.57
N ARG A 315 -17.72 -98.69 -25.26
CA ARG A 315 -17.72 -99.97 -24.53
C ARG A 315 -19.01 -100.76 -24.75
N ALA A 316 -20.16 -100.10 -24.98
CA ALA A 316 -21.46 -100.65 -25.28
C ALA A 316 -21.61 -101.16 -26.71
N GLY A 317 -20.63 -101.00 -27.57
CA GLY A 317 -20.66 -101.44 -28.97
C GLY A 317 -21.82 -100.81 -29.78
N ASP A 318 -22.50 -101.60 -30.63
CA ASP A 318 -23.59 -101.11 -31.50
C ASP A 318 -24.78 -100.53 -30.72
N ALA A 319 -25.05 -100.94 -29.50
CA ALA A 319 -26.08 -100.41 -28.64
C ALA A 319 -25.77 -98.98 -28.13
N GLY A 320 -24.48 -98.60 -28.08
CA GLY A 320 -24.03 -97.31 -27.62
C GLY A 320 -23.88 -96.23 -28.70
N ARG A 321 -24.08 -96.54 -30.01
CA ARG A 321 -23.84 -95.59 -31.13
C ARG A 321 -24.57 -94.23 -31.00
N GLY A 322 -25.86 -94.22 -30.64
CA GLY A 322 -26.66 -93.05 -30.45
C GLY A 322 -26.14 -92.15 -29.30
N PHE A 323 -25.70 -92.78 -28.22
CA PHE A 323 -25.14 -92.12 -27.02
C PHE A 323 -23.75 -91.55 -27.30
N GLY A 324 -22.97 -92.21 -28.16
CA GLY A 324 -21.66 -91.72 -28.59
C GLY A 324 -21.72 -90.40 -29.39
N ILE A 325 -22.76 -90.29 -30.23
CA ILE A 325 -22.99 -89.03 -31.01
C ILE A 325 -23.32 -87.91 -30.04
N VAL A 326 -24.22 -88.06 -29.11
CA VAL A 326 -24.60 -87.06 -28.11
C VAL A 326 -23.43 -86.64 -27.24
N ALA A 327 -22.68 -87.65 -26.75
CA ALA A 327 -21.48 -87.38 -25.97
C ALA A 327 -20.42 -86.63 -26.73
N GLY A 328 -20.26 -86.87 -28.05
CA GLY A 328 -19.38 -86.14 -28.93
C GLY A 328 -19.81 -84.64 -29.09
N GLU A 329 -21.12 -84.40 -29.22
CA GLU A 329 -21.64 -83.03 -29.35
C GLU A 329 -21.51 -82.29 -28.03
N VAL A 330 -21.78 -82.91 -26.87
CA VAL A 330 -21.58 -82.29 -25.56
C VAL A 330 -20.10 -81.94 -25.32
N LYS A 331 -19.19 -82.84 -25.74
CA LYS A 331 -17.72 -82.59 -25.66
C LYS A 331 -17.32 -81.40 -26.53
N LYS A 332 -17.87 -81.23 -27.72
CA LYS A 332 -17.63 -80.13 -28.62
C LYS A 332 -18.12 -78.80 -27.99
N LEU A 333 -19.39 -78.78 -27.52
CA LEU A 333 -19.97 -77.63 -26.82
C LEU A 333 -19.15 -77.23 -25.60
N ALA A 334 -18.65 -78.18 -24.81
CA ALA A 334 -17.79 -77.85 -23.68
C ALA A 334 -16.45 -77.24 -24.10
N ASN A 335 -15.84 -77.68 -25.19
CA ASN A 335 -14.63 -77.08 -25.71
C ASN A 335 -14.88 -75.72 -26.28
N ASP A 336 -15.98 -75.46 -27.01
CA ASP A 336 -16.36 -74.16 -27.56
C ASP A 336 -16.62 -73.20 -26.41
N THR A 337 -17.33 -73.63 -25.34
CA THR A 337 -17.52 -72.79 -24.13
C THR A 337 -16.21 -72.42 -23.47
N ARG A 338 -15.23 -73.36 -23.37
CA ARG A 338 -13.90 -73.14 -22.80
C ARG A 338 -13.11 -72.15 -23.64
N ALA A 339 -13.21 -72.20 -25.00
CA ALA A 339 -12.57 -71.21 -25.87
C ALA A 339 -13.19 -69.78 -25.69
N ALA A 340 -14.52 -69.70 -25.60
CA ALA A 340 -15.24 -68.45 -25.37
C ALA A 340 -14.91 -67.86 -24.01
N THR A 341 -14.82 -68.65 -22.94
CA THR A 341 -14.42 -68.17 -21.60
C THR A 341 -12.97 -67.69 -21.57
N HIS A 342 -12.06 -68.30 -22.31
CA HIS A 342 -10.67 -67.89 -22.45
C HIS A 342 -10.58 -66.55 -23.15
N ALA A 343 -11.33 -66.32 -24.24
CA ALA A 343 -11.41 -65.06 -24.94
C ALA A 343 -11.99 -63.94 -24.05
N ALA A 344 -13.08 -64.25 -23.30
CA ALA A 344 -13.68 -63.32 -22.36
C ALA A 344 -12.69 -62.90 -21.23
N ARG A 345 -11.91 -63.85 -20.70
CA ARG A 345 -10.89 -63.59 -19.69
C ARG A 345 -9.78 -62.67 -20.21
N ALA A 346 -9.35 -62.86 -21.44
CA ALA A 346 -8.36 -61.96 -22.08
C ALA A 346 -8.91 -60.52 -22.22
N MET A 347 -10.18 -60.37 -22.67
CA MET A 347 -10.81 -59.03 -22.78
C MET A 347 -10.95 -58.34 -21.42
N LEU A 348 -11.33 -59.10 -20.36
CA LEU A 348 -11.45 -58.54 -19.00
C LEU A 348 -10.08 -58.10 -18.47
N ALA A 349 -9.01 -58.85 -18.72
CA ALA A 349 -7.65 -58.47 -18.33
C ALA A 349 -7.18 -57.20 -19.04
N ASP A 350 -7.44 -57.05 -20.36
CA ASP A 350 -7.09 -55.85 -21.13
C ASP A 350 -7.88 -54.65 -20.62
N THR A 351 -9.18 -54.82 -20.32
CA THR A 351 -10.02 -53.74 -19.80
C THR A 351 -9.57 -53.30 -18.41
N ALA A 352 -9.21 -54.22 -17.53
CA ALA A 352 -8.66 -53.93 -16.21
C ALA A 352 -7.34 -53.16 -16.30
N ALA A 353 -6.45 -53.55 -17.23
CA ALA A 353 -5.19 -52.84 -17.47
C ALA A 353 -5.40 -51.41 -18.02
N PHE A 354 -6.48 -51.18 -18.76
CA PHE A 354 -6.86 -49.84 -19.24
C PHE A 354 -7.46 -48.97 -18.14
N ALA A 355 -8.21 -49.54 -17.22
CA ALA A 355 -8.83 -48.86 -16.07
C ALA A 355 -7.80 -48.42 -15.01
N THR A 356 -6.60 -49.03 -14.99
CA THR A 356 -5.51 -48.70 -14.04
C THR A 356 -4.52 -47.66 -14.56
N ARG A 357 -4.63 -47.21 -15.81
CA ARG A 357 -3.86 -46.11 -16.39
C ARG A 357 -4.63 -44.79 -16.30
#